data_758c2aa416744bccd83f1ac3646e2e9b
#
_entry.id   758c2aa416744bccd83f1ac3646e2e9b
#
_cell.length_a   1.000
_cell.length_b   1.000
_cell.length_c   1.000
_cell.angle_alpha   90.00
_cell.angle_beta   90.00
_cell.angle_gamma   90.00
#
_symmetry.space_group_name_H-M   'P 1'
#
loop_
_entity.id
_entity.type
_entity.pdbx_description
1 polymer ?
#
loop_
_entity_poly.entity_id
_entity_poly.type
_entity_poly.pdbx_seq_one_letter_code
_entity_poly.pdbx_strand_id
1 'polypeptide(L)'
;MEKSKKQYFNEINIMRGMAVLCVVIGHSFNPTKTPTILGFIKSFVYCFHMPAFFFISGFLEGEKRRSISEKKQAIVKKAKRLMVPYFFLTVVTAVLKLLFGAFARNPLNYSTLAVDVLIGRNNPNGGLWFLYALFIIFIFGILFDTINRTTLTGTMFVLYMLNTIVFKQSGYVVGFFLSYAWIYFMGGAVRKHIYEKIKNSELLMSVKGIVIIAVVSVGYMMLAFVRIYKSQSWILATAVTVIGVFLLFVIAVQIEHYHCGEKLWMLLGDYGMDIYMIGYYVQQAIFVVCGKILGFDYLVYAWMMLIFGLIAPIFLSKYVVRKNHMLSTLILGR
;
A
#
# COMPACT_ATOMS: atom_id res chain seq x y z
N MET A 1 -28.49 -21.67 6.26
CA MET A 1 -27.60 -20.51 6.46
C MET A 1 -27.25 -19.94 5.11
N GLU A 2 -27.89 -18.86 4.72
CA GLU A 2 -27.60 -18.13 3.48
C GLU A 2 -26.16 -17.60 3.53
N LYS A 3 -25.32 -18.04 2.59
CA LYS A 3 -23.97 -17.46 2.43
C LYS A 3 -24.18 -16.00 2.05
N SER A 4 -24.01 -15.08 3.01
CA SER A 4 -23.98 -13.65 2.77
C SER A 4 -23.12 -13.38 1.54
N LYS A 5 -23.72 -12.89 0.44
CA LYS A 5 -23.00 -12.46 -0.75
C LYS A 5 -21.96 -11.43 -0.30
N LYS A 6 -20.70 -11.71 -0.60
CA LYS A 6 -19.59 -10.83 -0.25
C LYS A 6 -19.82 -9.49 -0.94
N GLN A 7 -20.13 -8.46 -0.17
CA GLN A 7 -20.33 -7.12 -0.71
C GLN A 7 -19.05 -6.66 -1.42
N TYR A 8 -19.18 -6.32 -2.69
CA TYR A 8 -18.09 -5.82 -3.52
C TYR A 8 -18.17 -4.29 -3.59
N PHE A 9 -17.07 -3.62 -3.39
CA PHE A 9 -16.96 -2.17 -3.40
C PHE A 9 -16.08 -1.76 -4.58
N ASN A 10 -16.69 -1.36 -5.70
CA ASN A 10 -16.00 -0.98 -6.93
C ASN A 10 -15.04 0.19 -6.66
N GLU A 11 -15.51 1.23 -5.97
CA GLU A 11 -14.74 2.41 -5.61
C GLU A 11 -13.49 2.08 -4.78
N ILE A 12 -13.58 1.09 -3.90
CA ILE A 12 -12.43 0.63 -3.11
C ILE A 12 -11.44 -0.15 -3.99
N ASN A 13 -11.93 -0.87 -4.99
CA ASN A 13 -11.06 -1.53 -5.95
C ASN A 13 -10.38 -0.53 -6.89
N ILE A 14 -11.11 0.51 -7.32
CA ILE A 14 -10.57 1.65 -8.08
C ILE A 14 -9.48 2.36 -7.25
N MET A 15 -9.77 2.69 -5.99
CA MET A 15 -8.79 3.29 -5.06
C MET A 15 -7.52 2.43 -4.92
N ARG A 16 -7.67 1.09 -4.88
CA ARG A 16 -6.53 0.16 -4.86
C ARG A 16 -5.71 0.23 -6.15
N GLY A 17 -6.37 0.31 -7.31
CA GLY A 17 -5.72 0.49 -8.61
C GLY A 17 -4.90 1.78 -8.67
N MET A 18 -5.45 2.89 -8.19
CA MET A 18 -4.74 4.17 -8.10
C MET A 18 -3.55 4.08 -7.13
N ALA A 19 -3.73 3.46 -5.97
CA ALA A 19 -2.68 3.32 -4.97
C ALA A 19 -1.52 2.42 -5.47
N VAL A 20 -1.80 1.34 -6.21
CA VAL A 20 -0.74 0.48 -6.75
C VAL A 20 0.04 1.16 -7.88
N LEU A 21 -0.60 1.99 -8.69
CA LEU A 21 0.10 2.85 -9.65
C LEU A 21 1.10 3.78 -8.93
N CYS A 22 0.69 4.39 -7.83
CA CYS A 22 1.57 5.22 -7.00
C CYS A 22 2.77 4.42 -6.43
N VAL A 23 2.60 3.15 -6.07
CA VAL A 23 3.72 2.27 -5.66
C VAL A 23 4.73 2.11 -6.80
N VAL A 24 4.26 1.78 -8.01
CA VAL A 24 5.15 1.57 -9.15
C VAL A 24 5.89 2.85 -9.53
N ILE A 25 5.21 4.00 -9.55
CA ILE A 25 5.82 5.34 -9.74
C ILE A 25 6.91 5.56 -8.68
N GLY A 26 6.60 5.33 -7.42
CA GLY A 26 7.51 5.54 -6.30
C GLY A 26 8.80 4.71 -6.37
N HIS A 27 8.74 3.52 -6.94
CA HIS A 27 9.91 2.65 -7.13
C HIS A 27 10.66 2.86 -8.45
N SER A 28 10.02 3.49 -9.45
CA SER A 28 10.63 3.78 -10.75
C SER A 28 11.57 4.98 -10.70
N PHE A 29 11.21 6.05 -10.00
CA PHE A 29 11.99 7.29 -10.00
C PHE A 29 12.87 7.44 -8.75
N ASN A 30 14.11 7.90 -8.95
CA ASN A 30 15.04 8.25 -7.87
C ASN A 30 15.21 9.78 -7.81
N PRO A 31 14.87 10.46 -6.70
CA PRO A 31 14.90 11.92 -6.61
C PRO A 31 16.26 12.55 -6.89
N THR A 32 17.36 11.83 -6.62
CA THR A 32 18.73 12.32 -6.86
C THR A 32 19.19 12.20 -8.31
N LYS A 33 18.46 11.44 -9.14
CA LYS A 33 18.82 11.14 -10.53
C LYS A 33 17.78 11.60 -11.56
N THR A 34 16.67 12.16 -11.10
CA THR A 34 15.58 12.61 -11.97
C THR A 34 15.50 14.14 -12.00
N PRO A 35 14.92 14.72 -13.05
CA PRO A 35 14.48 16.11 -13.02
C PRO A 35 13.63 16.39 -11.80
N THR A 36 13.69 17.62 -11.28
CA THR A 36 13.01 18.05 -10.04
C THR A 36 11.53 17.67 -10.01
N ILE A 37 10.84 17.74 -11.16
CA ILE A 37 9.41 17.38 -11.26
C ILE A 37 9.15 15.89 -10.97
N LEU A 38 9.95 14.99 -11.51
CA LEU A 38 9.81 13.54 -11.26
C LEU A 38 10.21 13.17 -9.84
N GLY A 39 11.21 13.85 -9.27
CA GLY A 39 11.58 13.74 -7.86
C GLY A 39 10.46 14.20 -6.93
N PHE A 40 9.76 15.29 -7.30
CA PHE A 40 8.57 15.74 -6.59
C PHE A 40 7.45 14.71 -6.69
N ILE A 41 7.12 14.21 -7.88
CA ILE A 41 6.07 13.20 -8.09
C ILE A 41 6.31 11.98 -7.21
N LYS A 42 7.55 11.47 -7.17
CA LYS A 42 7.90 10.38 -6.25
C LYS A 42 7.60 10.74 -4.79
N SER A 43 8.12 11.87 -4.32
CA SER A 43 7.95 12.29 -2.93
C SER A 43 6.49 12.53 -2.58
N PHE A 44 5.72 13.06 -3.52
CA PHE A 44 4.28 13.28 -3.43
C PHE A 44 3.51 11.98 -3.22
N VAL A 45 3.73 10.97 -4.08
CA VAL A 45 3.03 9.69 -3.92
C VAL A 45 3.41 8.98 -2.61
N TYR A 46 4.63 9.18 -2.11
CA TYR A 46 5.07 8.64 -0.82
C TYR A 46 4.34 9.23 0.38
N CYS A 47 3.69 10.38 0.24
CA CYS A 47 2.91 10.96 1.33
C CYS A 47 1.67 10.14 1.70
N PHE A 48 1.08 9.37 0.77
CA PHE A 48 -0.23 8.76 1.00
C PHE A 48 -0.42 7.32 0.47
N HIS A 49 0.43 6.80 -0.45
CA HIS A 49 0.15 5.52 -1.11
C HIS A 49 0.12 4.33 -0.13
N MET A 50 1.08 4.22 0.79
CA MET A 50 1.06 3.15 1.80
C MET A 50 -0.07 3.32 2.82
N PRO A 51 -0.30 4.52 3.40
CA PRO A 51 -1.50 4.83 4.17
C PRO A 51 -2.81 4.42 3.48
N ALA A 52 -2.95 4.65 2.17
CA ALA A 52 -4.13 4.24 1.40
C ALA A 52 -4.36 2.72 1.45
N PHE A 53 -3.32 1.89 1.37
CA PHE A 53 -3.49 0.43 1.49
C PHE A 53 -3.92 -0.02 2.89
N PHE A 54 -3.44 0.63 3.94
CA PHE A 54 -3.92 0.36 5.30
C PHE A 54 -5.38 0.77 5.45
N PHE A 55 -5.76 1.96 4.95
CA PHE A 55 -7.14 2.42 4.93
C PHE A 55 -8.06 1.46 4.17
N ILE A 56 -7.72 1.07 2.93
CA ILE A 56 -8.45 0.09 2.11
C ILE A 56 -8.63 -1.22 2.88
N SER A 57 -7.58 -1.70 3.52
CA SER A 57 -7.60 -2.96 4.27
C SER A 57 -8.54 -2.91 5.46
N GLY A 58 -8.54 -1.80 6.19
CA GLY A 58 -9.45 -1.56 7.31
C GLY A 58 -10.90 -1.36 6.86
N PHE A 59 -11.11 -0.63 5.77
CA PHE A 59 -12.42 -0.44 5.17
C PHE A 59 -13.05 -1.79 4.77
N LEU A 60 -12.31 -2.66 4.10
CA LEU A 60 -12.79 -3.97 3.68
C LEU A 60 -13.02 -4.93 4.84
N GLU A 61 -12.24 -4.82 5.90
CA GLU A 61 -12.45 -5.60 7.13
C GLU A 61 -13.71 -5.15 7.86
N GLY A 62 -13.95 -3.85 7.98
CA GLY A 62 -15.09 -3.26 8.67
C GLY A 62 -15.19 -3.66 10.15
N GLU A 63 -16.40 -3.59 10.70
CA GLU A 63 -16.70 -4.10 12.05
C GLU A 63 -17.27 -5.52 11.95
N LYS A 64 -16.67 -6.43 12.68
CA LYS A 64 -17.12 -7.83 12.79
C LYS A 64 -16.83 -8.30 14.20
N ARG A 65 -17.84 -8.85 14.87
CA ARG A 65 -17.67 -9.59 16.11
C ARG A 65 -17.53 -11.06 15.78
N ARG A 66 -16.53 -11.71 16.36
CA ARG A 66 -16.18 -13.10 16.08
C ARG A 66 -16.14 -13.91 17.38
N SER A 67 -16.62 -15.15 17.30
CA SER A 67 -16.34 -16.17 18.31
C SER A 67 -14.84 -16.51 18.33
N ILE A 68 -14.38 -17.18 19.36
CA ILE A 68 -12.96 -17.62 19.51
C ILE A 68 -12.54 -18.49 18.31
N SER A 69 -13.42 -19.42 17.89
CA SER A 69 -13.18 -20.28 16.73
C SER A 69 -13.02 -19.48 15.43
N GLU A 70 -13.91 -18.50 15.19
CA GLU A 70 -13.84 -17.62 14.02
C GLU A 70 -12.60 -16.72 14.05
N LYS A 71 -12.17 -16.24 15.23
CA LYS A 71 -10.92 -15.48 15.38
C LYS A 71 -9.73 -16.31 14.95
N LYS A 72 -9.62 -17.55 15.42
CA LYS A 72 -8.55 -18.49 15.04
C LYS A 72 -8.53 -18.72 13.52
N GLN A 73 -9.69 -19.02 12.93
CA GLN A 73 -9.80 -19.20 11.48
C GLN A 73 -9.41 -17.94 10.69
N ALA A 74 -9.85 -16.76 11.14
CA ALA A 74 -9.50 -15.50 10.52
C ALA A 74 -7.99 -15.21 10.57
N ILE A 75 -7.34 -15.45 11.72
CA ILE A 75 -5.88 -15.29 11.88
C ILE A 75 -5.13 -16.23 10.95
N VAL A 76 -5.48 -17.53 10.92
CA VAL A 76 -4.85 -18.51 10.03
C VAL A 76 -5.01 -18.12 8.56
N LYS A 77 -6.20 -17.67 8.16
CA LYS A 77 -6.47 -17.20 6.79
C LYS A 77 -5.61 -15.98 6.43
N LYS A 78 -5.47 -15.02 7.35
CA LYS A 78 -4.62 -13.83 7.14
C LYS A 78 -3.13 -14.20 7.13
N ALA A 79 -2.70 -15.13 8.00
CA ALA A 79 -1.33 -15.65 8.00
C ALA A 79 -0.98 -16.30 6.66
N LYS A 80 -1.81 -17.20 6.16
CA LYS A 80 -1.60 -17.81 4.83
C LYS A 80 -1.51 -16.74 3.73
N ARG A 81 -2.41 -15.76 3.75
CA ARG A 81 -2.47 -14.73 2.71
C ARG A 81 -1.30 -13.76 2.72
N LEU A 82 -0.71 -13.45 3.88
CA LEU A 82 0.31 -12.40 4.02
C LEU A 82 1.68 -12.97 4.35
N MET A 83 1.76 -13.95 5.28
CA MET A 83 3.04 -14.46 5.75
C MET A 83 3.66 -15.49 4.82
N VAL A 84 2.85 -16.31 4.12
CA VAL A 84 3.41 -17.25 3.12
C VAL A 84 4.13 -16.49 2.02
N PRO A 85 3.52 -15.49 1.33
CA PRO A 85 4.26 -14.66 0.38
C PRO A 85 5.43 -13.89 1.02
N TYR A 86 5.25 -13.37 2.22
CA TYR A 86 6.33 -12.65 2.93
C TYR A 86 7.58 -13.49 3.05
N PHE A 87 7.48 -14.70 3.62
CA PHE A 87 8.64 -15.57 3.80
C PHE A 87 9.18 -16.12 2.47
N PHE A 88 8.30 -16.56 1.58
CA PHE A 88 8.72 -17.08 0.27
C PHE A 88 9.50 -16.04 -0.55
N LEU A 89 8.96 -14.84 -0.71
CA LEU A 89 9.60 -13.78 -1.47
C LEU A 89 10.86 -13.22 -0.76
N THR A 90 10.91 -13.29 0.57
CA THR A 90 12.12 -12.98 1.33
C THR A 90 13.25 -13.94 0.95
N VAL A 91 12.97 -15.25 0.94
CA VAL A 91 13.96 -16.29 0.57
C VAL A 91 14.39 -16.10 -0.89
N VAL A 92 13.42 -15.91 -1.80
CA VAL A 92 13.72 -15.65 -3.23
C VAL A 92 14.64 -14.44 -3.39
N THR A 93 14.34 -13.34 -2.69
CA THR A 93 15.18 -12.13 -2.78
C THR A 93 16.55 -12.33 -2.16
N ALA A 94 16.65 -13.05 -1.04
CA ALA A 94 17.93 -13.37 -0.41
C ALA A 94 18.82 -14.20 -1.34
N VAL A 95 18.25 -15.24 -1.98
CA VAL A 95 18.97 -16.07 -2.97
C VAL A 95 19.41 -15.24 -4.18
N LEU A 96 18.51 -14.41 -4.73
CA LEU A 96 18.87 -13.54 -5.86
C LEU A 96 20.00 -12.55 -5.48
N LYS A 97 19.97 -11.99 -4.28
CA LYS A 97 21.06 -11.12 -3.80
C LYS A 97 22.35 -11.88 -3.52
N LEU A 98 22.29 -13.15 -3.14
CA LEU A 98 23.48 -14.00 -3.00
C LEU A 98 24.13 -14.27 -4.37
N LEU A 99 23.31 -14.60 -5.38
CA LEU A 99 23.81 -14.92 -6.73
C LEU A 99 24.28 -13.67 -7.50
N PHE A 100 23.57 -12.55 -7.34
CA PHE A 100 23.78 -11.32 -8.09
C PHE A 100 24.17 -10.13 -7.20
N GLY A 101 24.87 -10.39 -6.09
CA GLY A 101 25.19 -9.39 -5.05
C GLY A 101 25.96 -8.17 -5.57
N ALA A 102 26.82 -8.34 -6.58
CA ALA A 102 27.55 -7.25 -7.24
C ALA A 102 26.60 -6.18 -7.86
N PHE A 103 25.38 -6.55 -8.19
CA PHE A 103 24.37 -5.66 -8.77
C PHE A 103 23.33 -5.18 -7.73
N ALA A 104 23.38 -5.68 -6.49
CA ALA A 104 22.43 -5.32 -5.47
C ALA A 104 22.61 -3.86 -5.02
N ARG A 105 21.51 -3.10 -4.91
CA ARG A 105 21.55 -1.73 -4.37
C ARG A 105 21.97 -1.68 -2.91
N ASN A 106 21.52 -2.67 -2.13
CA ASN A 106 21.82 -2.80 -0.70
C ASN A 106 22.32 -4.21 -0.42
N PRO A 107 23.58 -4.39 0.05
CA PRO A 107 24.10 -5.69 0.43
C PRO A 107 23.31 -6.25 1.63
N LEU A 108 23.32 -7.58 1.78
CA LEU A 108 22.71 -8.26 2.90
C LEU A 108 23.73 -8.51 4.01
N ASN A 109 23.29 -8.31 5.24
CA ASN A 109 24.00 -8.85 6.39
C ASN A 109 23.43 -10.24 6.71
N TYR A 110 24.14 -11.28 6.29
CA TYR A 110 23.68 -12.67 6.44
C TYR A 110 23.68 -13.14 7.89
N SER A 111 24.51 -12.56 8.76
CA SER A 111 24.61 -12.96 10.18
C SER A 111 23.35 -12.58 10.98
N THR A 112 22.66 -11.51 10.60
CA THR A 112 21.44 -11.04 11.28
C THR A 112 20.16 -11.33 10.50
N LEU A 113 20.27 -11.86 9.27
CA LEU A 113 19.16 -11.99 8.33
C LEU A 113 17.94 -12.70 8.93
N ALA A 114 18.13 -13.85 9.58
CA ALA A 114 17.01 -14.62 10.14
C ALA A 114 16.26 -13.81 11.22
N VAL A 115 17.01 -13.20 12.14
CA VAL A 115 16.42 -12.37 13.20
C VAL A 115 15.74 -11.15 12.60
N ASP A 116 16.38 -10.44 11.69
CA ASP A 116 15.84 -9.24 11.04
C ASP A 116 14.51 -9.53 10.31
N VAL A 117 14.42 -10.67 9.61
CA VAL A 117 13.20 -11.10 8.92
C VAL A 117 12.10 -11.46 9.94
N LEU A 118 12.42 -12.17 11.02
CA LEU A 118 11.44 -12.58 12.04
C LEU A 118 10.87 -11.39 12.82
N ILE A 119 11.67 -10.35 13.07
CA ILE A 119 11.20 -9.13 13.76
C ILE A 119 10.69 -8.05 12.82
N GLY A 120 10.66 -8.34 11.49
CA GLY A 120 10.19 -7.40 10.46
C GLY A 120 11.11 -6.21 10.22
N ARG A 121 12.42 -6.38 10.51
CA ARG A 121 13.49 -5.39 10.27
C ARG A 121 14.22 -5.76 8.98
N ASN A 122 14.86 -4.84 8.29
CA ASN A 122 15.82 -5.09 7.20
C ASN A 122 15.51 -6.30 6.26
N ASN A 123 14.26 -6.45 5.83
CA ASN A 123 13.92 -7.51 4.89
C ASN A 123 14.73 -7.36 3.58
N PRO A 124 15.26 -8.44 3.01
CA PRO A 124 15.94 -8.43 1.71
C PRO A 124 15.17 -7.68 0.61
N ASN A 125 13.87 -7.88 0.55
CA ASN A 125 12.96 -7.08 -0.24
C ASN A 125 12.33 -6.00 0.64
N GLY A 126 12.86 -4.79 0.55
CA GLY A 126 12.41 -3.66 1.37
C GLY A 126 10.93 -3.30 1.21
N GLY A 127 10.23 -3.78 0.16
CA GLY A 127 8.80 -3.59 -0.01
C GLY A 127 7.94 -4.47 0.91
N LEU A 128 8.42 -5.64 1.34
CA LEU A 128 7.63 -6.64 2.07
C LEU A 128 7.26 -6.24 3.52
N TRP A 129 7.85 -5.17 4.07
CA TRP A 129 7.49 -4.67 5.40
C TRP A 129 5.99 -4.44 5.57
N PHE A 130 5.32 -4.02 4.51
CA PHE A 130 3.88 -3.75 4.53
C PHE A 130 3.04 -4.99 4.85
N LEU A 131 3.38 -6.17 4.29
CA LEU A 131 2.66 -7.40 4.59
C LEU A 131 2.77 -7.77 6.05
N TYR A 132 3.97 -7.64 6.60
CA TYR A 132 4.21 -7.95 8.00
C TYR A 132 3.47 -6.99 8.93
N ALA A 133 3.60 -5.67 8.67
CA ALA A 133 2.88 -4.65 9.43
C ALA A 133 1.35 -4.83 9.35
N LEU A 134 0.83 -5.08 8.16
CA LEU A 134 -0.59 -5.32 7.94
C LEU A 134 -1.07 -6.59 8.67
N PHE A 135 -0.27 -7.65 8.70
CA PHE A 135 -0.59 -8.87 9.43
C PHE A 135 -0.74 -8.61 10.93
N ILE A 136 0.21 -7.90 11.55
CA ILE A 136 0.14 -7.55 12.97
C ILE A 136 -1.08 -6.68 13.27
N ILE A 137 -1.37 -5.68 12.42
CA ILE A 137 -2.56 -4.85 12.56
C ILE A 137 -3.86 -5.67 12.44
N PHE A 138 -3.91 -6.65 11.53
CA PHE A 138 -5.04 -7.57 11.41
C PHE A 138 -5.22 -8.41 12.68
N ILE A 139 -4.15 -9.00 13.21
CA ILE A 139 -4.23 -9.77 14.47
C ILE A 139 -4.81 -8.90 15.58
N PHE A 140 -4.24 -7.70 15.77
CA PHE A 140 -4.73 -6.76 16.77
C PHE A 140 -6.22 -6.44 16.56
N GLY A 141 -6.62 -6.10 15.33
CA GLY A 141 -8.01 -5.80 14.99
C GLY A 141 -8.97 -6.98 15.14
N ILE A 142 -8.50 -8.23 15.06
CA ILE A 142 -9.29 -9.45 15.30
C ILE A 142 -9.41 -9.72 16.80
N LEU A 143 -8.33 -9.55 17.57
CA LEU A 143 -8.34 -9.76 19.02
C LEU A 143 -9.25 -8.75 19.71
N PHE A 144 -9.21 -7.50 19.30
CA PHE A 144 -10.00 -6.38 19.84
C PHE A 144 -11.24 -6.04 19.01
N ASP A 145 -11.89 -7.03 18.40
CA ASP A 145 -13.05 -6.84 17.53
C ASP A 145 -14.34 -6.48 18.28
N THR A 146 -14.36 -6.56 19.60
CA THR A 146 -15.42 -6.07 20.47
C THR A 146 -15.44 -4.55 20.61
N ILE A 147 -14.29 -3.90 20.42
CA ILE A 147 -14.13 -2.44 20.48
C ILE A 147 -14.51 -1.85 19.11
N ASN A 148 -15.29 -0.78 19.12
CA ASN A 148 -15.70 -0.14 17.88
C ASN A 148 -14.52 0.51 17.16
N ARG A 149 -14.59 0.61 15.83
CA ARG A 149 -13.50 1.11 14.98
C ARG A 149 -13.15 2.57 15.25
N THR A 150 -14.12 3.38 15.64
CA THR A 150 -13.91 4.80 15.98
C THR A 150 -13.05 4.94 17.23
N THR A 151 -13.35 4.18 18.29
CA THR A 151 -12.54 4.17 19.51
C THR A 151 -11.12 3.66 19.23
N LEU A 152 -10.97 2.55 18.49
CA LEU A 152 -9.66 2.06 18.09
C LEU A 152 -8.88 3.08 17.26
N THR A 153 -9.55 3.82 16.35
CA THR A 153 -8.91 4.90 15.58
C THR A 153 -8.35 5.97 16.50
N GLY A 154 -9.16 6.47 17.45
CA GLY A 154 -8.73 7.50 18.41
C GLY A 154 -7.59 7.02 19.30
N THR A 155 -7.70 5.81 19.89
CA THR A 155 -6.65 5.24 20.74
C THR A 155 -5.34 5.05 19.98
N MET A 156 -5.39 4.46 18.78
CA MET A 156 -4.19 4.25 17.95
C MET A 156 -3.62 5.55 17.44
N PHE A 157 -4.43 6.59 17.21
CA PHE A 157 -3.95 7.92 16.85
C PHE A 157 -3.18 8.57 17.99
N VAL A 158 -3.67 8.46 19.24
CA VAL A 158 -2.93 8.93 20.42
C VAL A 158 -1.59 8.20 20.56
N LEU A 159 -1.57 6.87 20.39
CA LEU A 159 -0.34 6.09 20.42
C LEU A 159 0.62 6.46 19.28
N TYR A 160 0.11 6.77 18.08
CA TYR A 160 0.90 7.32 16.98
C TYR A 160 1.56 8.65 17.35
N MET A 161 0.80 9.58 17.96
CA MET A 161 1.32 10.86 18.40
C MET A 161 2.42 10.67 19.44
N LEU A 162 2.19 9.83 20.46
CA LEU A 162 3.19 9.51 21.49
C LEU A 162 4.45 8.89 20.87
N ASN A 163 4.30 7.95 19.94
CA ASN A 163 5.44 7.35 19.23
C ASN A 163 6.26 8.39 18.45
N THR A 164 5.58 9.34 17.81
CA THR A 164 6.24 10.36 16.99
C THR A 164 6.94 11.43 17.83
N ILE A 165 6.33 11.83 18.96
CA ILE A 165 6.84 12.92 19.81
C ILE A 165 7.88 12.41 20.81
N VAL A 166 7.58 11.27 21.48
CA VAL A 166 8.37 10.78 22.61
C VAL A 166 9.44 9.80 22.15
N PHE A 167 9.06 8.78 21.37
CA PHE A 167 9.93 7.67 21.00
C PHE A 167 10.69 7.85 19.68
N LYS A 168 10.48 8.99 18.99
CA LYS A 168 11.16 9.37 17.74
C LYS A 168 11.19 8.26 16.69
N GLN A 169 10.06 7.59 16.52
CA GLN A 169 9.83 6.49 15.55
C GLN A 169 10.81 5.31 15.71
N SER A 170 10.42 4.29 16.41
CA SER A 170 11.14 3.02 16.40
C SER A 170 11.09 2.40 15.00
N GLY A 171 12.25 2.13 14.38
CA GLY A 171 12.35 1.64 12.99
C GLY A 171 12.00 0.17 12.78
N TYR A 172 11.19 -0.44 13.64
CA TYR A 172 10.81 -1.85 13.60
C TYR A 172 9.31 -2.02 13.41
N VAL A 173 8.85 -3.26 13.35
CA VAL A 173 7.43 -3.64 13.25
C VAL A 173 6.54 -2.86 14.21
N VAL A 174 6.98 -2.63 15.44
CA VAL A 174 6.24 -1.82 16.42
C VAL A 174 6.06 -0.39 15.92
N GLY A 175 7.10 0.22 15.32
CA GLY A 175 7.02 1.55 14.72
C GLY A 175 6.06 1.58 13.54
N PHE A 176 6.08 0.57 12.67
CA PHE A 176 5.11 0.48 11.56
C PHE A 176 3.68 0.26 12.08
N PHE A 177 3.51 -0.62 13.08
CA PHE A 177 2.21 -0.81 13.72
C PHE A 177 1.66 0.50 14.27
N LEU A 178 2.42 1.21 15.10
CA LEU A 178 2.01 2.48 15.69
C LEU A 178 1.77 3.57 14.64
N SER A 179 2.54 3.57 13.56
CA SER A 179 2.40 4.57 12.48
C SER A 179 1.16 4.37 11.63
N TYR A 180 0.68 3.14 11.43
CA TYR A 180 -0.37 2.86 10.45
C TYR A 180 -1.65 2.23 11.01
N ALA A 181 -1.66 1.72 12.24
CA ALA A 181 -2.83 1.07 12.82
C ALA A 181 -4.05 2.02 12.89
N TRP A 182 -3.85 3.28 13.23
CA TRP A 182 -4.93 4.27 13.30
C TRP A 182 -5.57 4.52 11.93
N ILE A 183 -4.78 4.53 10.83
CA ILE A 183 -5.28 4.68 9.46
C ILE A 183 -6.09 3.46 9.04
N TYR A 184 -5.63 2.27 9.41
CA TYR A 184 -6.38 1.04 9.20
C TYR A 184 -7.75 1.08 9.91
N PHE A 185 -7.79 1.43 11.19
CA PHE A 185 -9.05 1.51 11.93
C PHE A 185 -9.94 2.65 11.44
N MET A 186 -9.36 3.76 11.01
CA MET A 186 -10.05 4.87 10.34
C MET A 186 -10.79 4.38 9.08
N GLY A 187 -10.20 3.50 8.28
CA GLY A 187 -10.88 2.88 7.15
C GLY A 187 -12.18 2.17 7.55
N GLY A 188 -12.14 1.38 8.64
CA GLY A 188 -13.33 0.72 9.18
C GLY A 188 -14.38 1.68 9.74
N ALA A 189 -13.95 2.75 10.41
CA ALA A 189 -14.82 3.80 10.93
C ALA A 189 -15.51 4.60 9.79
N VAL A 190 -14.74 4.94 8.74
CA VAL A 190 -15.28 5.62 7.55
C VAL A 190 -16.31 4.77 6.86
N ARG A 191 -16.08 3.47 6.69
CA ARG A 191 -17.08 2.54 6.13
C ARG A 191 -18.41 2.60 6.90
N LYS A 192 -18.34 2.68 8.23
CA LYS A 192 -19.53 2.65 9.08
C LYS A 192 -20.30 3.97 9.09
N HIS A 193 -19.60 5.11 9.14
CA HIS A 193 -20.21 6.39 9.49
C HIS A 193 -20.25 7.41 8.35
N ILE A 194 -19.36 7.28 7.37
CA ILE A 194 -19.10 8.32 6.36
C ILE A 194 -19.36 7.82 4.93
N TYR A 195 -19.10 6.56 4.65
CA TYR A 195 -19.13 5.99 3.30
C TYR A 195 -20.43 6.26 2.55
N GLU A 196 -21.59 5.91 3.14
CA GLU A 196 -22.89 6.12 2.49
C GLU A 196 -23.19 7.61 2.28
N LYS A 197 -22.74 8.47 3.19
CA LYS A 197 -22.91 9.93 3.06
C LYS A 197 -22.11 10.49 1.89
N ILE A 198 -20.89 9.99 1.65
CA ILE A 198 -20.08 10.40 0.50
C ILE A 198 -20.70 9.86 -0.78
N LYS A 199 -21.04 8.58 -0.82
CA LYS A 199 -21.57 7.91 -2.01
C LYS A 199 -22.87 8.51 -2.50
N ASN A 200 -23.74 8.91 -1.58
CA ASN A 200 -25.06 9.48 -1.86
C ASN A 200 -25.09 11.03 -1.84
N SER A 201 -23.93 11.68 -1.80
CA SER A 201 -23.85 13.15 -1.77
C SER A 201 -24.11 13.74 -3.15
N GLU A 202 -25.27 14.36 -3.35
CA GLU A 202 -25.60 15.08 -4.60
C GLU A 202 -24.55 16.14 -4.95
N LEU A 203 -24.03 16.86 -3.94
CA LEU A 203 -22.99 17.86 -4.16
C LEU A 203 -21.71 17.22 -4.71
N LEU A 204 -21.21 16.16 -4.09
CA LEU A 204 -19.97 15.50 -4.51
C LEU A 204 -20.11 14.80 -5.87
N MET A 205 -21.32 14.32 -6.19
CA MET A 205 -21.64 13.66 -7.46
C MET A 205 -22.14 14.64 -8.53
N SER A 206 -21.98 15.95 -8.33
CA SER A 206 -22.30 17.00 -9.31
C SER A 206 -21.04 17.57 -9.97
N VAL A 207 -21.19 18.31 -11.06
CA VAL A 207 -20.11 19.08 -11.70
C VAL A 207 -19.44 20.04 -10.70
N LYS A 208 -20.23 20.65 -9.80
CA LYS A 208 -19.68 21.49 -8.72
C LYS A 208 -18.74 20.68 -7.80
N GLY A 209 -19.11 19.44 -7.49
CA GLY A 209 -18.25 18.53 -6.71
C GLY A 209 -16.93 18.22 -7.40
N ILE A 210 -16.93 18.00 -8.71
CA ILE A 210 -15.68 17.82 -9.49
C ILE A 210 -14.77 19.05 -9.36
N VAL A 211 -15.33 20.25 -9.52
CA VAL A 211 -14.58 21.50 -9.37
C VAL A 211 -14.02 21.66 -7.95
N ILE A 212 -14.83 21.39 -6.92
CA ILE A 212 -14.40 21.44 -5.53
C ILE A 212 -13.21 20.49 -5.30
N ILE A 213 -13.30 19.24 -5.77
CA ILE A 213 -12.24 18.24 -5.61
C ILE A 213 -10.99 18.66 -6.38
N ALA A 214 -11.12 19.25 -7.58
CA ALA A 214 -9.99 19.77 -8.33
C ALA A 214 -9.28 20.90 -7.55
N VAL A 215 -10.02 21.85 -7.02
CA VAL A 215 -9.47 22.95 -6.19
C VAL A 215 -8.79 22.42 -4.94
N VAL A 216 -9.44 21.48 -4.22
CA VAL A 216 -8.85 20.83 -3.04
C VAL A 216 -7.60 20.05 -3.41
N SER A 217 -7.55 19.40 -4.58
CA SER A 217 -6.36 18.68 -5.05
C SER A 217 -5.19 19.61 -5.35
N VAL A 218 -5.44 20.81 -5.89
CA VAL A 218 -4.40 21.84 -6.08
C VAL A 218 -3.88 22.33 -4.73
N GLY A 219 -4.78 22.65 -3.79
CA GLY A 219 -4.38 23.01 -2.42
C GLY A 219 -3.58 21.90 -1.71
N TYR A 220 -3.99 20.66 -1.92
CA TYR A 220 -3.26 19.49 -1.41
C TYR A 220 -1.84 19.38 -2.00
N MET A 221 -1.67 19.60 -3.32
CA MET A 221 -0.34 19.61 -3.94
C MET A 221 0.57 20.69 -3.33
N MET A 222 0.04 21.89 -3.05
CA MET A 222 0.78 22.97 -2.39
C MET A 222 1.19 22.56 -0.97
N LEU A 223 0.28 21.98 -0.17
CA LEU A 223 0.57 21.46 1.16
C LEU A 223 1.64 20.37 1.14
N ALA A 224 1.55 19.44 0.18
CA ALA A 224 2.54 18.38 0.01
C ALA A 224 3.91 18.96 -0.41
N PHE A 225 3.94 19.98 -1.26
CA PHE A 225 5.17 20.71 -1.61
C PHE A 225 5.83 21.32 -0.38
N VAL A 226 5.07 22.02 0.46
CA VAL A 226 5.57 22.58 1.73
C VAL A 226 6.11 21.48 2.64
N ARG A 227 5.39 20.34 2.75
CA ARG A 227 5.83 19.18 3.54
C ARG A 227 7.13 18.58 3.03
N ILE A 228 7.30 18.47 1.73
CA ILE A 228 8.47 17.83 1.12
C ILE A 228 9.72 18.71 1.22
N TYR A 229 9.59 20.02 0.96
CA TYR A 229 10.75 20.89 0.76
C TYR A 229 10.98 21.92 1.87
N LYS A 230 9.97 22.24 2.67
CA LYS A 230 10.04 23.35 3.62
C LYS A 230 9.86 22.97 5.09
N SER A 231 9.17 21.88 5.38
CA SER A 231 8.80 21.56 6.77
C SER A 231 8.90 20.07 7.07
N GLN A 232 9.58 19.77 8.18
CA GLN A 232 9.66 18.42 8.77
C GLN A 232 8.59 18.19 9.85
N SER A 233 7.59 19.10 9.98
CA SER A 233 6.52 18.97 10.96
C SER A 233 5.75 17.67 10.81
N TRP A 234 5.64 16.92 11.90
CA TRP A 234 4.85 15.70 11.97
C TRP A 234 3.34 15.99 11.82
N ILE A 235 2.87 17.15 12.30
CA ILE A 235 1.48 17.59 12.15
C ILE A 235 1.15 17.76 10.66
N LEU A 236 2.01 18.46 9.92
CA LEU A 236 1.84 18.66 8.49
C LEU A 236 1.92 17.32 7.74
N ALA A 237 2.85 16.42 8.13
CA ALA A 237 2.95 15.10 7.54
C ALA A 237 1.65 14.29 7.73
N THR A 238 1.08 14.32 8.94
CA THR A 238 -0.19 13.65 9.26
C THR A 238 -1.35 14.25 8.46
N ALA A 239 -1.46 15.57 8.40
CA ALA A 239 -2.49 16.27 7.63
C ALA A 239 -2.42 15.91 6.14
N VAL A 240 -1.23 15.99 5.54
CA VAL A 240 -1.01 15.62 4.13
C VAL A 240 -1.37 14.15 3.88
N THR A 241 -1.02 13.24 4.80
CA THR A 241 -1.40 11.83 4.69
C THR A 241 -2.92 11.63 4.69
N VAL A 242 -3.63 12.22 5.66
CA VAL A 242 -5.09 12.08 5.80
C VAL A 242 -5.79 12.67 4.58
N ILE A 243 -5.46 13.91 4.21
CA ILE A 243 -6.07 14.58 3.06
C ILE A 243 -5.82 13.76 1.78
N GLY A 244 -4.60 13.28 1.56
CA GLY A 244 -4.26 12.47 0.38
C GLY A 244 -5.05 11.16 0.30
N VAL A 245 -5.21 10.45 1.42
CA VAL A 245 -6.02 9.21 1.48
C VAL A 245 -7.50 9.51 1.20
N PHE A 246 -8.07 10.58 1.80
CA PHE A 246 -9.46 10.96 1.57
C PHE A 246 -9.70 11.47 0.16
N LEU A 247 -8.80 12.26 -0.43
CA LEU A 247 -8.89 12.68 -1.82
C LEU A 247 -8.90 11.47 -2.76
N LEU A 248 -7.98 10.52 -2.54
CA LEU A 248 -7.92 9.30 -3.35
C LEU A 248 -9.24 8.51 -3.24
N PHE A 249 -9.83 8.44 -2.04
CA PHE A 249 -11.11 7.77 -1.80
C PHE A 249 -12.26 8.49 -2.52
N VAL A 250 -12.40 9.80 -2.38
CA VAL A 250 -13.48 10.57 -3.02
C VAL A 250 -13.35 10.56 -4.54
N ILE A 251 -12.14 10.69 -5.08
CA ILE A 251 -11.89 10.56 -6.52
C ILE A 251 -12.29 9.16 -7.03
N ALA A 252 -11.99 8.11 -6.27
CA ALA A 252 -12.38 6.74 -6.64
C ALA A 252 -13.92 6.58 -6.67
N VAL A 253 -14.65 7.20 -5.73
CA VAL A 253 -16.13 7.23 -5.73
C VAL A 253 -16.65 7.99 -6.96
N GLN A 254 -16.05 9.13 -7.33
CA GLN A 254 -16.44 9.86 -8.54
C GLN A 254 -16.14 9.07 -9.84
N ILE A 255 -14.98 8.38 -9.91
CA ILE A 255 -14.65 7.53 -11.07
C ILE A 255 -15.70 6.42 -11.22
N GLU A 256 -16.13 5.79 -10.12
CA GLU A 256 -17.19 4.77 -10.14
C GLU A 256 -18.52 5.37 -10.58
N HIS A 257 -18.90 6.52 -10.04
CA HIS A 257 -20.16 7.21 -10.37
C HIS A 257 -20.24 7.62 -11.84
N TYR A 258 -19.17 8.22 -12.40
CA TYR A 258 -19.13 8.71 -13.79
C TYR A 258 -18.61 7.67 -14.79
N HIS A 259 -18.20 6.49 -14.35
CA HIS A 259 -17.58 5.44 -15.17
C HIS A 259 -16.35 5.91 -15.97
N CYS A 260 -15.68 7.00 -15.53
CA CYS A 260 -14.54 7.59 -16.22
C CYS A 260 -13.27 6.75 -16.04
N GLY A 261 -12.88 6.01 -17.08
CA GLY A 261 -11.70 5.13 -17.02
C GLY A 261 -11.83 3.99 -16.03
N GLU A 262 -13.03 3.69 -15.53
CA GLU A 262 -13.33 2.68 -14.52
C GLU A 262 -12.67 1.33 -14.82
N LYS A 263 -12.76 0.84 -16.05
CA LYS A 263 -12.23 -0.47 -16.47
C LYS A 263 -10.72 -0.60 -16.22
N LEU A 264 -9.96 0.47 -16.48
CA LEU A 264 -8.52 0.49 -16.24
C LEU A 264 -8.20 0.43 -14.75
N TRP A 265 -8.86 1.26 -13.95
CA TRP A 265 -8.63 1.29 -12.51
C TRP A 265 -9.07 0.00 -11.82
N MET A 266 -10.19 -0.59 -12.26
CA MET A 266 -10.66 -1.88 -11.80
C MET A 266 -9.64 -2.99 -12.16
N LEU A 267 -9.10 -3.00 -13.38
CA LEU A 267 -8.05 -3.94 -13.77
C LEU A 267 -6.82 -3.82 -12.87
N LEU A 268 -6.31 -2.60 -12.65
CA LEU A 268 -5.16 -2.37 -11.76
C LEU A 268 -5.48 -2.79 -10.30
N GLY A 269 -6.70 -2.55 -9.83
CA GLY A 269 -7.16 -2.96 -8.52
C GLY A 269 -7.24 -4.49 -8.35
N ASP A 270 -7.75 -5.20 -9.35
CA ASP A 270 -7.87 -6.67 -9.37
C ASP A 270 -6.49 -7.36 -9.36
N TYR A 271 -5.52 -6.75 -10.01
CA TYR A 271 -4.13 -7.19 -10.03
C TYR A 271 -3.22 -6.44 -9.03
N GLY A 272 -3.79 -5.62 -8.14
CA GLY A 272 -3.01 -4.77 -7.24
C GLY A 272 -2.00 -5.54 -6.37
N MET A 273 -2.40 -6.71 -5.83
CA MET A 273 -1.50 -7.57 -5.06
C MET A 273 -0.42 -8.21 -5.94
N ASP A 274 -0.79 -8.60 -7.16
CA ASP A 274 0.10 -9.20 -8.14
C ASP A 274 1.17 -8.21 -8.59
N ILE A 275 0.76 -6.96 -8.90
CA ILE A 275 1.68 -5.88 -9.25
C ILE A 275 2.61 -5.57 -8.08
N TYR A 276 2.09 -5.50 -6.86
CA TYR A 276 2.90 -5.25 -5.67
C TYR A 276 3.96 -6.34 -5.43
N MET A 277 3.60 -7.63 -5.58
CA MET A 277 4.51 -8.77 -5.33
C MET A 277 5.52 -8.98 -6.45
N ILE A 278 5.07 -8.94 -7.71
CA ILE A 278 5.89 -9.29 -8.87
C ILE A 278 6.60 -8.06 -9.44
N GLY A 279 5.96 -6.87 -9.36
CA GLY A 279 6.47 -5.64 -9.97
C GLY A 279 7.85 -5.24 -9.47
N TYR A 280 8.14 -5.47 -8.19
CA TYR A 280 9.48 -5.25 -7.63
C TYR A 280 10.55 -6.01 -8.41
N TYR A 281 10.34 -7.29 -8.72
CA TYR A 281 11.31 -8.12 -9.43
C TYR A 281 11.49 -7.68 -10.88
N VAL A 282 10.38 -7.30 -11.55
CA VAL A 282 10.44 -6.74 -12.92
C VAL A 282 11.25 -5.44 -12.93
N GLN A 283 10.99 -4.53 -12.01
CA GLN A 283 11.73 -3.27 -11.91
C GLN A 283 13.20 -3.49 -11.58
N GLN A 284 13.54 -4.44 -10.69
CA GLN A 284 14.93 -4.78 -10.39
C GLN A 284 15.64 -5.42 -11.60
N ALA A 285 14.96 -6.28 -12.35
CA ALA A 285 15.53 -6.87 -13.58
C ALA A 285 15.85 -5.78 -14.61
N ILE A 286 14.93 -4.84 -14.84
CA ILE A 286 15.16 -3.71 -15.75
C ILE A 286 16.33 -2.84 -15.26
N PHE A 287 16.37 -2.53 -13.96
CA PHE A 287 17.48 -1.76 -13.38
C PHE A 287 18.83 -2.44 -13.61
N VAL A 288 18.91 -3.75 -13.41
CA VAL A 288 20.17 -4.51 -13.59
C VAL A 288 20.52 -4.59 -15.07
N VAL A 289 19.60 -5.06 -15.92
CA VAL A 289 19.90 -5.28 -17.34
C VAL A 289 20.13 -3.96 -18.07
N CYS A 290 19.15 -3.06 -18.05
CA CYS A 290 19.23 -1.81 -18.81
C CYS A 290 20.16 -0.78 -18.17
N GLY A 291 20.13 -0.67 -16.82
CA GLY A 291 20.90 0.37 -16.14
C GLY A 291 22.34 -0.02 -15.80
N LYS A 292 22.63 -1.31 -15.49
CA LYS A 292 23.97 -1.74 -15.05
C LYS A 292 24.74 -2.47 -16.15
N ILE A 293 24.09 -3.31 -16.94
CA ILE A 293 24.75 -4.11 -17.99
C ILE A 293 24.80 -3.33 -19.29
N LEU A 294 23.66 -2.81 -19.78
CA LEU A 294 23.59 -2.12 -21.05
C LEU A 294 23.94 -0.62 -20.97
N GLY A 295 24.03 -0.04 -19.76
CA GLY A 295 24.40 1.36 -19.56
C GLY A 295 23.42 2.40 -20.12
N PHE A 296 22.13 2.08 -20.20
CA PHE A 296 21.11 3.02 -20.68
C PHE A 296 21.04 4.25 -19.77
N ASP A 297 20.64 5.38 -20.36
CA ASP A 297 20.32 6.58 -19.60
C ASP A 297 19.28 6.31 -18.50
N TYR A 298 19.45 6.98 -17.36
CA TYR A 298 18.61 6.76 -16.20
C TYR A 298 17.12 6.96 -16.52
N LEU A 299 16.77 8.02 -17.26
CA LEU A 299 15.37 8.31 -17.55
C LEU A 299 14.74 7.23 -18.43
N VAL A 300 15.50 6.69 -19.39
CA VAL A 300 15.03 5.62 -20.28
C VAL A 300 14.59 4.41 -19.47
N TYR A 301 15.51 3.87 -18.66
CA TYR A 301 15.14 2.66 -17.89
C TYR A 301 14.17 2.95 -16.73
N ALA A 302 14.10 4.19 -16.21
CA ALA A 302 13.09 4.57 -15.22
C ALA A 302 11.67 4.53 -15.80
N TRP A 303 11.46 5.01 -17.02
CA TRP A 303 10.20 4.87 -17.74
C TRP A 303 9.90 3.41 -18.10
N MET A 304 10.92 2.63 -18.49
CA MET A 304 10.75 1.18 -18.68
C MET A 304 10.31 0.50 -17.39
N MET A 305 10.91 0.85 -16.23
CA MET A 305 10.49 0.34 -14.92
C MET A 305 9.04 0.67 -14.60
N LEU A 306 8.57 1.88 -14.95
CA LEU A 306 7.19 2.28 -14.74
C LEU A 306 6.23 1.46 -15.62
N ILE A 307 6.47 1.41 -16.93
CA ILE A 307 5.59 0.75 -17.90
C ILE A 307 5.57 -0.77 -17.65
N PHE A 308 6.73 -1.40 -17.65
CA PHE A 308 6.82 -2.85 -17.48
C PHE A 308 6.55 -3.29 -16.05
N GLY A 309 6.81 -2.43 -15.04
CA GLY A 309 6.44 -2.68 -13.64
C GLY A 309 4.92 -2.77 -13.41
N LEU A 310 4.11 -2.18 -14.30
CA LEU A 310 2.65 -2.33 -14.30
C LEU A 310 2.19 -3.49 -15.19
N ILE A 311 2.68 -3.56 -16.42
CA ILE A 311 2.14 -4.46 -17.45
C ILE A 311 2.62 -5.90 -17.24
N ALA A 312 3.92 -6.12 -17.05
CA ALA A 312 4.48 -7.46 -16.97
C ALA A 312 3.94 -8.29 -15.79
N PRO A 313 3.75 -7.73 -14.57
CA PRO A 313 3.11 -8.47 -13.48
C PRO A 313 1.71 -8.96 -13.79
N ILE A 314 0.90 -8.17 -14.52
CA ILE A 314 -0.45 -8.57 -14.92
C ILE A 314 -0.40 -9.77 -15.84
N PHE A 315 0.47 -9.73 -16.88
CA PHE A 315 0.65 -10.86 -17.81
C PHE A 315 1.20 -12.10 -17.10
N LEU A 316 2.28 -11.96 -16.33
CA LEU A 316 2.86 -13.07 -15.58
C LEU A 316 1.85 -13.69 -14.61
N SER A 317 1.09 -12.84 -13.93
CA SER A 317 0.06 -13.33 -13.03
C SER A 317 -1.04 -14.05 -13.77
N LYS A 318 -1.61 -13.47 -14.83
CA LYS A 318 -2.73 -14.02 -15.58
C LYS A 318 -2.39 -15.37 -16.23
N TYR A 319 -1.21 -15.49 -16.82
CA TYR A 319 -0.86 -16.65 -17.65
C TYR A 319 -0.03 -17.70 -16.92
N VAL A 320 0.65 -17.35 -15.85
CA VAL A 320 1.56 -18.25 -15.11
C VAL A 320 1.10 -18.44 -13.66
N VAL A 321 1.15 -17.36 -12.85
CA VAL A 321 1.02 -17.48 -11.39
C VAL A 321 -0.39 -17.94 -11.00
N ARG A 322 -1.45 -17.32 -11.52
CA ARG A 322 -2.84 -17.65 -11.16
C ARG A 322 -3.31 -18.99 -11.77
N LYS A 323 -2.61 -19.51 -12.78
CA LYS A 323 -2.90 -20.84 -13.34
C LYS A 323 -2.26 -21.98 -12.56
N ASN A 324 -1.21 -21.72 -11.80
CA ASN A 324 -0.54 -22.71 -10.98
C ASN A 324 -0.88 -22.48 -9.51
N HIS A 325 -1.54 -23.47 -8.89
CA HIS A 325 -1.99 -23.37 -7.49
C HIS A 325 -0.82 -23.14 -6.52
N MET A 326 0.32 -23.82 -6.72
CA MET A 326 1.49 -23.66 -5.87
C MET A 326 2.05 -22.24 -5.96
N LEU A 327 2.27 -21.71 -7.18
CA LEU A 327 2.75 -20.34 -7.38
C LEU A 327 1.76 -19.30 -6.83
N SER A 328 0.46 -19.52 -7.05
CA SER A 328 -0.58 -18.64 -6.51
C SER A 328 -0.56 -18.60 -4.98
N THR A 329 -0.36 -19.73 -4.32
CA THR A 329 -0.23 -19.80 -2.86
C THR A 329 1.06 -19.14 -2.37
N LEU A 330 2.19 -19.43 -2.99
CA LEU A 330 3.50 -18.94 -2.55
C LEU A 330 3.68 -17.43 -2.80
N ILE A 331 3.20 -16.93 -3.96
CA ILE A 331 3.41 -15.53 -4.36
C ILE A 331 2.26 -14.64 -3.93
N LEU A 332 1.01 -15.11 -3.99
CA LEU A 332 -0.19 -14.29 -3.76
C LEU A 332 -0.96 -14.67 -2.48
N GLY A 333 -0.59 -15.77 -1.81
CA GLY A 333 -1.29 -16.25 -0.61
C GLY A 333 -2.74 -16.73 -0.88
N ARG A 334 -3.00 -17.29 -2.08
CA ARG A 334 -4.34 -17.71 -2.53
C ARG A 334 -4.44 -19.21 -2.70
#